data_ccaf54e0bf42856c0c9568c6f21f78e5
#
_entry.id   ccaf54e0bf42856c0c9568c6f21f78e5
#
_cell.length_a   1.000
_cell.length_b   1.000
_cell.length_c   1.000
_cell.angle_alpha   90.00
_cell.angle_beta   90.00
_cell.angle_gamma   90.00
#
_symmetry.space_group_name_H-M   'P 1'
#
loop_
_entity.id
_entity.type
_entity.pdbx_description
1 polymer ?
#
loop_
_entity_poly.entity_id
_entity_poly.type
_entity_poly.pdbx_seq_one_letter_code
_entity_poly.pdbx_strand_id
1 'polypeptide(L)'
;MATTPSRTVKPPENKMGVQPVGRLLAGMAVPMMISMLVQALYNIVDSIFVARLSENALTAVSLAFPLQNLMIAVCAGTTVGMNALLSRSLGAKEQDKADQAANTGIFLAFCSFAVFCLIGVFFSHTFFRMQTDVAEIVDYGTSYGRICLGCSIGLVCQFTFERLLQSTGRTHLSMCTQMLGALLNIALDPIFIFGLFGAPRLEVAGAAVATVIGQCCAAVAAFLMNIKCNPDIHLNIKKVRWHWSTVKNIYEIGLPSIIMQCVGSVMVFGINRIVIPFTTTAAAVFGAYFKLQSFIFMPVFGLNNGMVPIIAYNFGAKKPDRVKKTIKLAVCVAVCIMAVGFALFELVPGTLLSLFDASPDMLAIGKPALRIIGIHFPLAGFCIIAGSVCQAIGNPMYSLTVSVCRQLVVLLPAAWLLSRTGNLDLVWLAFPIAELMSLTLSSIFLRKTIKRADQIMAQPVRR
;
A
#
# COMPACT_ATOMS: atom_id res chain seq x y z
N MET A 1 -45.31 -29.55 -31.11
CA MET A 1 -44.78 -28.33 -30.48
C MET A 1 -43.27 -28.52 -30.24
N ALA A 2 -42.46 -27.92 -31.07
CA ALA A 2 -41.01 -28.03 -30.97
C ALA A 2 -40.52 -27.02 -29.92
N THR A 3 -39.95 -27.51 -28.83
CA THR A 3 -39.32 -26.67 -27.79
C THR A 3 -37.99 -26.13 -28.32
N THR A 4 -37.96 -24.85 -28.61
CA THR A 4 -36.74 -24.10 -28.98
C THR A 4 -35.75 -24.18 -27.81
N PRO A 5 -34.49 -24.61 -28.01
CA PRO A 5 -33.50 -24.60 -26.91
C PRO A 5 -33.20 -23.16 -26.52
N SER A 6 -33.41 -22.83 -25.24
CA SER A 6 -33.03 -21.54 -24.65
C SER A 6 -31.54 -21.32 -24.89
N ARG A 7 -31.20 -20.34 -25.73
CA ARG A 7 -29.83 -19.81 -25.81
C ARG A 7 -29.44 -19.32 -24.44
N THR A 8 -28.65 -20.10 -23.71
CA THR A 8 -27.94 -19.63 -22.53
C THR A 8 -26.97 -18.54 -23.00
N VAL A 9 -27.35 -17.28 -22.84
CA VAL A 9 -26.49 -16.14 -23.08
C VAL A 9 -25.33 -16.27 -22.09
N LYS A 10 -24.13 -16.66 -22.59
CA LYS A 10 -22.93 -16.67 -21.75
C LYS A 10 -22.76 -15.27 -21.18
N PRO A 11 -22.54 -15.13 -19.86
CA PRO A 11 -22.28 -13.83 -19.28
C PRO A 11 -21.11 -13.16 -20.01
N PRO A 12 -21.18 -11.83 -20.25
CA PRO A 12 -20.13 -11.11 -20.98
C PRO A 12 -18.79 -11.32 -20.29
N GLU A 13 -17.76 -11.67 -21.07
CA GLU A 13 -16.40 -11.89 -20.56
C GLU A 13 -15.89 -10.60 -19.90
N ASN A 14 -15.30 -10.71 -18.69
CA ASN A 14 -14.80 -9.57 -17.96
C ASN A 14 -13.79 -8.78 -18.81
N LYS A 15 -13.87 -7.44 -18.77
CA LYS A 15 -13.05 -6.52 -19.56
C LYS A 15 -11.54 -6.80 -19.45
N MET A 16 -11.08 -7.36 -18.32
CA MET A 16 -9.66 -7.71 -18.10
C MET A 16 -9.16 -8.74 -19.11
N GLY A 17 -10.05 -9.59 -19.64
CA GLY A 17 -9.70 -10.61 -20.63
C GLY A 17 -9.79 -10.17 -22.09
N VAL A 18 -10.54 -9.10 -22.42
CA VAL A 18 -10.90 -8.75 -23.81
C VAL A 18 -10.44 -7.35 -24.24
N GLN A 19 -10.44 -6.37 -23.34
CA GLN A 19 -10.11 -4.99 -23.68
C GLN A 19 -8.63 -4.85 -24.09
N PRO A 20 -8.26 -3.96 -25.03
CA PRO A 20 -6.84 -3.67 -25.38
C PRO A 20 -6.04 -3.32 -24.14
N VAL A 21 -4.86 -3.95 -23.96
CA VAL A 21 -4.05 -3.89 -22.74
C VAL A 21 -3.69 -2.45 -22.33
N GLY A 22 -3.33 -1.59 -23.29
CA GLY A 22 -2.98 -0.20 -22.97
C GLY A 22 -4.16 0.59 -22.38
N ARG A 23 -5.35 0.49 -23.01
CA ARG A 23 -6.57 1.15 -22.51
C ARG A 23 -7.02 0.55 -21.18
N LEU A 24 -6.90 -0.77 -21.03
CA LEU A 24 -7.24 -1.47 -19.80
C LEU A 24 -6.34 -1.03 -18.64
N LEU A 25 -5.01 -1.04 -18.85
CA LEU A 25 -4.05 -0.62 -17.82
C LEU A 25 -4.27 0.84 -17.42
N ALA A 26 -4.42 1.75 -18.39
CA ALA A 26 -4.72 3.14 -18.11
C ALA A 26 -6.03 3.30 -17.34
N GLY A 27 -7.10 2.65 -17.77
CA GLY A 27 -8.42 2.71 -17.12
C GLY A 27 -8.46 2.10 -15.71
N MET A 28 -7.52 1.22 -15.36
CA MET A 28 -7.42 0.65 -14.02
C MET A 28 -6.36 1.34 -13.17
N ALA A 29 -5.23 1.74 -13.74
CA ALA A 29 -4.13 2.32 -12.99
C ALA A 29 -4.34 3.81 -12.67
N VAL A 30 -4.84 4.63 -13.62
CA VAL A 30 -5.01 6.06 -13.40
C VAL A 30 -5.94 6.37 -12.22
N PRO A 31 -7.13 5.75 -12.07
CA PRO A 31 -7.95 5.93 -10.88
C PRO A 31 -7.19 5.59 -9.60
N MET A 32 -6.41 4.51 -9.59
CA MET A 32 -5.65 4.10 -8.40
C MET A 32 -4.49 5.05 -8.10
N MET A 33 -3.83 5.59 -9.12
CA MET A 33 -2.79 6.62 -8.97
C MET A 33 -3.36 7.89 -8.31
N ILE A 34 -4.53 8.35 -8.79
CA ILE A 34 -5.23 9.49 -8.20
C ILE A 34 -5.60 9.21 -6.75
N SER A 35 -6.15 8.02 -6.44
CA SER A 35 -6.49 7.63 -5.08
C SER A 35 -5.29 7.66 -4.14
N MET A 36 -4.14 7.13 -4.58
CA MET A 36 -2.92 7.13 -3.78
C MET A 36 -2.40 8.55 -3.51
N LEU A 37 -2.47 9.43 -4.50
CA LEU A 37 -2.09 10.84 -4.32
C LEU A 37 -3.04 11.57 -3.35
N VAL A 38 -4.34 11.35 -3.48
CA VAL A 38 -5.33 11.92 -2.55
C VAL A 38 -5.11 11.39 -1.13
N GLN A 39 -4.76 10.11 -0.98
CA GLN A 39 -4.43 9.52 0.31
C GLN A 39 -3.18 10.16 0.92
N ALA A 40 -2.13 10.40 0.14
CA ALA A 40 -0.95 11.11 0.61
C ALA A 40 -1.28 12.54 1.06
N LEU A 41 -2.15 13.21 0.31
CA LEU A 41 -2.55 14.59 0.60
C LEU A 41 -3.36 14.69 1.90
N TYR A 42 -4.36 13.82 2.10
CA TYR A 42 -5.15 13.88 3.32
C TYR A 42 -4.31 13.57 4.58
N ASN A 43 -3.35 12.66 4.51
CA ASN A 43 -2.44 12.39 5.64
C ASN A 43 -1.62 13.63 6.06
N ILE A 44 -1.26 14.48 5.09
CA ILE A 44 -0.57 15.75 5.36
C ILE A 44 -1.52 16.74 6.00
N VAL A 45 -2.74 16.87 5.47
CA VAL A 45 -3.76 17.80 5.98
C VAL A 45 -4.13 17.45 7.43
N ASP A 46 -4.36 16.17 7.73
CA ASP A 46 -4.61 15.67 9.09
C ASP A 46 -3.46 16.04 10.04
N SER A 47 -2.22 15.78 9.62
CA SER A 47 -1.03 16.16 10.41
C SER A 47 -0.94 17.66 10.67
N ILE A 48 -1.32 18.52 9.71
CA ILE A 48 -1.33 19.98 9.88
C ILE A 48 -2.38 20.39 10.93
N PHE A 49 -3.58 19.81 10.90
CA PHE A 49 -4.61 20.12 11.89
C PHE A 49 -4.20 19.69 13.30
N VAL A 50 -3.62 18.50 13.45
CA VAL A 50 -3.12 18.02 14.74
C VAL A 50 -1.96 18.88 15.24
N ALA A 51 -1.04 19.32 14.38
CA ALA A 51 0.08 20.19 14.73
C ALA A 51 -0.38 21.56 15.28
N ARG A 52 -1.55 22.04 14.84
CA ARG A 52 -2.13 23.30 15.34
C ARG A 52 -2.70 23.22 16.77
N LEU A 53 -2.89 22.01 17.30
CA LEU A 53 -3.31 21.84 18.70
C LEU A 53 -2.16 22.10 19.66
N SER A 54 -1.13 21.28 19.58
CA SER A 54 0.08 21.38 20.37
C SER A 54 1.18 20.48 19.80
N GLU A 55 2.41 20.73 20.22
CA GLU A 55 3.56 19.88 19.90
C GLU A 55 3.41 18.47 20.49
N ASN A 56 2.84 18.38 21.70
CA ASN A 56 2.56 17.12 22.36
C ASN A 56 1.50 16.30 21.61
N ALA A 57 0.47 16.94 21.02
CA ALA A 57 -0.54 16.32 20.21
C ALA A 57 0.06 15.68 18.95
N LEU A 58 0.91 16.41 18.23
CA LEU A 58 1.61 15.89 17.05
C LEU A 58 2.56 14.75 17.41
N THR A 59 3.25 14.86 18.54
CA THR A 59 4.13 13.80 19.05
C THR A 59 3.35 12.54 19.38
N ALA A 60 2.20 12.65 20.03
CA ALA A 60 1.34 11.51 20.36
C ALA A 60 0.89 10.75 19.10
N VAL A 61 0.43 11.46 18.06
CA VAL A 61 0.03 10.85 16.77
C VAL A 61 1.24 10.21 16.08
N SER A 62 2.40 10.85 16.13
CA SER A 62 3.65 10.31 15.56
C SER A 62 4.08 9.02 16.25
N LEU A 63 3.96 8.94 17.58
CA LEU A 63 4.25 7.73 18.35
C LEU A 63 3.23 6.59 18.10
N ALA A 64 2.01 6.90 17.63
CA ALA A 64 1.00 5.92 17.24
C ALA A 64 1.34 5.24 15.88
N PHE A 65 2.16 5.89 15.05
CA PHE A 65 2.44 5.45 13.67
C PHE A 65 2.89 3.99 13.54
N PRO A 66 3.82 3.45 14.35
CA PRO A 66 4.23 2.04 14.22
C PRO A 66 3.07 1.06 14.38
N LEU A 67 2.16 1.33 15.32
CA LEU A 67 1.02 0.47 15.60
C LEU A 67 -0.04 0.55 14.50
N GLN A 68 -0.30 1.76 13.98
CA GLN A 68 -1.15 1.96 12.83
C GLN A 68 -0.57 1.30 11.57
N ASN A 69 0.75 1.45 11.34
CA ASN A 69 1.41 0.84 10.19
C ASN A 69 1.35 -0.69 10.23
N LEU A 70 1.46 -1.30 11.41
CA LEU A 70 1.26 -2.74 11.57
C LEU A 70 -0.16 -3.16 11.19
N MET A 71 -1.18 -2.42 11.63
CA MET A 71 -2.58 -2.66 11.27
C MET A 71 -2.79 -2.54 9.75
N ILE A 72 -2.28 -1.48 9.13
CA ILE A 72 -2.34 -1.28 7.68
C ILE A 72 -1.60 -2.40 6.93
N ALA A 73 -0.43 -2.81 7.41
CA ALA A 73 0.35 -3.88 6.82
C ALA A 73 -0.41 -5.21 6.81
N VAL A 74 -1.06 -5.56 7.92
CA VAL A 74 -1.88 -6.79 8.00
C VAL A 74 -3.08 -6.71 7.07
N CYS A 75 -3.81 -5.59 7.06
CA CYS A 75 -4.96 -5.39 6.17
C CYS A 75 -4.55 -5.43 4.70
N ALA A 76 -3.51 -4.67 4.32
CA ALA A 76 -3.03 -4.59 2.95
C ALA A 76 -2.48 -5.94 2.47
N GLY A 77 -1.66 -6.63 3.28
CA GLY A 77 -1.11 -7.92 2.92
C GLY A 77 -2.19 -9.00 2.74
N THR A 78 -3.13 -9.10 3.67
CA THR A 78 -4.26 -10.04 3.56
C THR A 78 -5.08 -9.78 2.29
N THR A 79 -5.38 -8.51 2.00
CA THR A 79 -6.18 -8.15 0.83
C THR A 79 -5.40 -8.27 -0.48
N VAL A 80 -4.07 -8.15 -0.50
CA VAL A 80 -3.23 -8.46 -1.67
C VAL A 80 -3.32 -9.94 -2.02
N GLY A 81 -3.23 -10.82 -1.02
CA GLY A 81 -3.40 -12.27 -1.22
C GLY A 81 -4.80 -12.62 -1.75
N MET A 82 -5.84 -12.04 -1.16
CA MET A 82 -7.22 -12.20 -1.63
C MET A 82 -7.39 -11.72 -3.08
N ASN A 83 -6.85 -10.55 -3.43
CA ASN A 83 -6.92 -9.97 -4.78
C ASN A 83 -6.28 -10.90 -5.82
N ALA A 84 -5.08 -11.40 -5.56
CA ALA A 84 -4.37 -12.28 -6.48
C ALA A 84 -5.15 -13.59 -6.69
N LEU A 85 -5.66 -14.21 -5.63
CA LEU A 85 -6.44 -15.45 -5.69
C LEU A 85 -7.75 -15.25 -6.44
N LEU A 86 -8.51 -14.21 -6.09
CA LEU A 86 -9.82 -13.90 -6.67
C LEU A 86 -9.70 -13.60 -8.17
N SER A 87 -8.81 -12.67 -8.55
CA SER A 87 -8.61 -12.29 -9.95
C SER A 87 -8.15 -13.49 -10.80
N ARG A 88 -7.27 -14.33 -10.26
CA ARG A 88 -6.84 -15.57 -10.92
C ARG A 88 -7.99 -16.56 -11.12
N SER A 89 -8.84 -16.75 -10.11
CA SER A 89 -10.00 -17.66 -10.18
C SER A 89 -11.04 -17.18 -11.18
N LEU A 90 -11.29 -15.85 -11.23
CA LEU A 90 -12.15 -15.26 -12.26
C LEU A 90 -11.60 -15.49 -13.68
N GLY A 91 -10.29 -15.32 -13.86
CA GLY A 91 -9.63 -15.59 -15.15
C GLY A 91 -9.73 -17.05 -15.58
N ALA A 92 -9.62 -17.98 -14.63
CA ALA A 92 -9.78 -19.40 -14.85
C ALA A 92 -11.26 -19.83 -15.03
N LYS A 93 -12.22 -18.90 -14.88
CA LYS A 93 -13.68 -19.16 -14.90
C LYS A 93 -14.16 -20.09 -13.78
N GLU A 94 -13.45 -20.10 -12.66
CA GLU A 94 -13.77 -20.87 -11.45
C GLU A 94 -14.55 -19.98 -10.47
N GLN A 95 -15.83 -19.73 -10.78
CA GLN A 95 -16.69 -18.81 -10.03
C GLN A 95 -16.80 -19.18 -8.55
N ASP A 96 -16.94 -20.45 -8.23
CA ASP A 96 -17.07 -20.92 -6.84
C ASP A 96 -15.82 -20.57 -6.01
N LYS A 97 -14.63 -20.70 -6.60
CA LYS A 97 -13.37 -20.34 -5.92
C LYS A 97 -13.23 -18.83 -5.78
N ALA A 98 -13.69 -18.04 -6.76
CA ALA A 98 -13.70 -16.59 -6.68
C ALA A 98 -14.62 -16.11 -5.57
N ASP A 99 -15.86 -16.62 -5.51
CA ASP A 99 -16.83 -16.30 -4.46
C ASP A 99 -16.34 -16.76 -3.08
N GLN A 100 -15.69 -17.94 -3.02
CA GLN A 100 -15.09 -18.42 -1.78
C GLN A 100 -13.93 -17.53 -1.30
N ALA A 101 -13.07 -17.06 -2.21
CA ALA A 101 -11.98 -16.13 -1.88
C ALA A 101 -12.53 -14.81 -1.33
N ALA A 102 -13.58 -14.25 -1.96
CA ALA A 102 -14.23 -13.03 -1.52
C ALA A 102 -14.85 -13.17 -0.11
N ASN A 103 -15.66 -14.22 0.08
CA ASN A 103 -16.34 -14.43 1.37
C ASN A 103 -15.36 -14.79 2.50
N THR A 104 -14.31 -15.58 2.23
CA THR A 104 -13.23 -15.85 3.20
C THR A 104 -12.44 -14.59 3.52
N GLY A 105 -12.19 -13.72 2.54
CA GLY A 105 -11.52 -12.43 2.75
C GLY A 105 -12.30 -11.52 3.71
N ILE A 106 -13.63 -11.48 3.59
CA ILE A 106 -14.49 -10.75 4.53
C ILE A 106 -14.40 -11.36 5.93
N PHE A 107 -14.38 -12.69 6.05
CA PHE A 107 -14.20 -13.34 7.35
C PHE A 107 -12.86 -12.96 8.00
N LEU A 108 -11.76 -12.97 7.22
CA LEU A 108 -10.44 -12.57 7.70
C LEU A 108 -10.39 -11.08 8.09
N ALA A 109 -11.18 -10.24 7.42
CA ALA A 109 -11.34 -8.84 7.81
C ALA A 109 -11.93 -8.73 9.24
N PHE A 110 -12.99 -9.46 9.54
CA PHE A 110 -13.56 -9.48 10.90
C PHE A 110 -12.59 -10.05 11.94
N CYS A 111 -11.81 -11.09 11.60
CA CYS A 111 -10.77 -11.61 12.49
C CYS A 111 -9.69 -10.55 12.75
N SER A 112 -9.22 -9.85 11.73
CA SER A 112 -8.25 -8.77 11.87
C SER A 112 -8.80 -7.63 12.73
N PHE A 113 -10.06 -7.24 12.51
CA PHE A 113 -10.74 -6.25 13.36
C PHE A 113 -10.74 -6.69 14.82
N ALA A 114 -11.14 -7.93 15.12
CA ALA A 114 -11.21 -8.43 16.50
C ALA A 114 -9.84 -8.35 17.18
N VAL A 115 -8.77 -8.75 16.49
CA VAL A 115 -7.40 -8.69 17.02
C VAL A 115 -6.99 -7.24 17.30
N PHE A 116 -7.16 -6.32 16.33
CA PHE A 116 -6.75 -4.93 16.52
C PHE A 116 -7.64 -4.19 17.51
N CYS A 117 -8.93 -4.54 17.60
CA CYS A 117 -9.82 -4.01 18.64
C CYS A 117 -9.32 -4.39 20.05
N LEU A 118 -8.97 -5.65 20.27
CA LEU A 118 -8.40 -6.10 21.55
C LEU A 118 -7.07 -5.37 21.85
N ILE A 119 -6.18 -5.25 20.87
CA ILE A 119 -4.93 -4.48 21.04
C ILE A 119 -5.23 -3.03 21.37
N GLY A 120 -6.16 -2.40 20.66
CA GLY A 120 -6.53 -1.00 20.86
C GLY A 120 -7.11 -0.74 22.25
N VAL A 121 -8.01 -1.58 22.71
CA VAL A 121 -8.69 -1.40 24.02
C VAL A 121 -7.74 -1.69 25.18
N PHE A 122 -7.00 -2.80 25.15
CA PHE A 122 -6.24 -3.28 26.30
C PHE A 122 -4.77 -2.88 26.29
N PHE A 123 -4.16 -2.66 25.14
CA PHE A 123 -2.71 -2.49 25.02
C PHE A 123 -2.27 -1.05 24.70
N SER A 124 -3.16 -0.17 24.23
CA SER A 124 -2.77 1.20 23.83
C SER A 124 -2.09 1.98 24.95
N HIS A 125 -2.64 1.99 26.16
CA HIS A 125 -2.04 2.73 27.29
C HIS A 125 -0.62 2.24 27.61
N THR A 126 -0.43 0.92 27.69
CA THR A 126 0.88 0.31 27.95
C THR A 126 1.88 0.65 26.85
N PHE A 127 1.45 0.61 25.59
CA PHE A 127 2.28 0.93 24.43
C PHE A 127 2.82 2.36 24.46
N PHE A 128 1.98 3.35 24.77
CA PHE A 128 2.44 4.75 24.86
C PHE A 128 3.30 5.00 26.08
N ARG A 129 2.95 4.42 27.24
CA ARG A 129 3.75 4.55 28.46
C ARG A 129 5.15 3.93 28.34
N MET A 130 5.33 2.92 27.49
CA MET A 130 6.67 2.37 27.18
C MET A 130 7.53 3.31 26.31
N GLN A 131 6.94 4.30 25.64
CA GLN A 131 7.65 5.19 24.72
C GLN A 131 7.97 6.56 25.36
N THR A 132 7.16 7.01 26.33
CA THR A 132 7.33 8.33 26.96
C THR A 132 6.74 8.36 28.37
N ASP A 133 7.36 9.18 29.23
CA ASP A 133 6.88 9.45 30.60
C ASP A 133 6.01 10.71 30.67
N VAL A 134 5.86 11.46 29.57
CA VAL A 134 5.02 12.68 29.52
C VAL A 134 3.56 12.30 29.53
N ALA A 135 2.88 12.55 30.64
CA ALA A 135 1.49 12.15 30.89
C ALA A 135 0.53 12.60 29.77
N GLU A 136 0.64 13.86 29.33
CA GLU A 136 -0.22 14.42 28.28
C GLU A 136 -0.07 13.66 26.93
N ILE A 137 1.16 13.28 26.55
CA ILE A 137 1.41 12.50 25.34
C ILE A 137 0.83 11.08 25.47
N VAL A 138 0.96 10.48 26.65
CA VAL A 138 0.38 9.16 26.94
C VAL A 138 -1.14 9.20 26.86
N ASP A 139 -1.78 10.24 27.41
CA ASP A 139 -3.23 10.38 27.39
C ASP A 139 -3.78 10.62 25.98
N TYR A 140 -3.18 11.54 25.22
CA TYR A 140 -3.52 11.78 23.82
C TYR A 140 -3.30 10.53 22.95
N GLY A 141 -2.15 9.88 23.10
CA GLY A 141 -1.82 8.68 22.36
C GLY A 141 -2.73 7.52 22.69
N THR A 142 -3.06 7.31 23.97
CA THR A 142 -3.97 6.26 24.43
C THR A 142 -5.38 6.47 23.87
N SER A 143 -5.90 7.69 23.93
CA SER A 143 -7.21 8.03 23.38
C SER A 143 -7.25 7.82 21.86
N TYR A 144 -6.24 8.31 21.15
CA TYR A 144 -6.09 8.14 19.71
C TYR A 144 -6.00 6.66 19.32
N GLY A 145 -5.13 5.91 19.99
CA GLY A 145 -4.92 4.48 19.71
C GLY A 145 -6.15 3.64 19.99
N ARG A 146 -6.84 3.89 21.10
CA ARG A 146 -8.12 3.19 21.44
C ARG A 146 -9.18 3.41 20.39
N ILE A 147 -9.33 4.63 19.86
CA ILE A 147 -10.32 4.95 18.83
C ILE A 147 -9.91 4.33 17.50
N CYS A 148 -8.69 4.58 17.01
CA CYS A 148 -8.24 4.10 15.70
C CYS A 148 -8.19 2.57 15.60
N LEU A 149 -7.67 1.89 16.62
CA LEU A 149 -7.59 0.41 16.61
C LEU A 149 -8.88 -0.23 17.13
N GLY A 150 -9.48 0.32 18.18
CA GLY A 150 -10.73 -0.19 18.75
C GLY A 150 -11.90 -0.12 17.78
N CYS A 151 -11.94 0.91 16.92
CA CYS A 151 -12.94 1.09 15.87
C CYS A 151 -12.37 0.77 14.47
N SER A 152 -11.35 -0.08 14.37
CA SER A 152 -10.68 -0.42 13.09
C SER A 152 -11.56 -1.15 12.07
N ILE A 153 -12.80 -1.49 12.42
CA ILE A 153 -13.77 -2.13 11.52
C ILE A 153 -13.93 -1.35 10.22
N GLY A 154 -13.97 -0.01 10.28
CA GLY A 154 -14.07 0.86 9.12
C GLY A 154 -12.90 0.64 8.16
N LEU A 155 -11.67 0.74 8.66
CA LEU A 155 -10.45 0.55 7.87
C LEU A 155 -10.37 -0.84 7.26
N VAL A 156 -10.56 -1.88 8.07
CA VAL A 156 -10.41 -3.27 7.62
C VAL A 156 -11.46 -3.63 6.56
N CYS A 157 -12.71 -3.21 6.76
CA CYS A 157 -13.78 -3.41 5.77
C CYS A 157 -13.54 -2.58 4.51
N GLN A 158 -13.10 -1.33 4.63
CA GLN A 158 -12.75 -0.48 3.49
C GLN A 158 -11.70 -1.16 2.62
N PHE A 159 -10.56 -1.57 3.19
CA PHE A 159 -9.51 -2.28 2.46
C PHE A 159 -10.05 -3.52 1.74
N THR A 160 -10.87 -4.31 2.41
CA THR A 160 -11.41 -5.55 1.86
C THR A 160 -12.38 -5.28 0.70
N PHE A 161 -13.37 -4.43 0.88
CA PHE A 161 -14.38 -4.15 -0.14
C PHE A 161 -13.81 -3.40 -1.35
N GLU A 162 -12.86 -2.49 -1.14
CA GLU A 162 -12.15 -1.82 -2.23
C GLU A 162 -11.29 -2.80 -3.03
N ARG A 163 -10.64 -3.76 -2.37
CA ARG A 163 -9.87 -4.81 -3.07
C ARG A 163 -10.78 -5.74 -3.89
N LEU A 164 -12.00 -6.03 -3.44
CA LEU A 164 -12.97 -6.78 -4.23
C LEU A 164 -13.33 -6.04 -5.53
N LEU A 165 -13.56 -4.72 -5.47
CA LEU A 165 -13.79 -3.89 -6.65
C LEU A 165 -12.57 -3.87 -7.60
N GLN A 166 -11.37 -3.77 -7.04
CA GLN A 166 -10.12 -3.80 -7.82
C GLN A 166 -9.90 -5.14 -8.49
N SER A 167 -10.14 -6.24 -7.78
CA SER A 167 -9.96 -7.62 -8.25
C SER A 167 -10.86 -7.98 -9.44
N THR A 168 -12.01 -7.32 -9.55
CA THR A 168 -12.96 -7.47 -10.66
C THR A 168 -12.79 -6.44 -11.78
N GLY A 169 -11.77 -5.59 -11.66
CA GLY A 169 -11.45 -4.56 -12.65
C GLY A 169 -12.22 -3.24 -12.49
N ARG A 170 -12.94 -3.03 -11.38
CA ARG A 170 -13.75 -1.82 -11.14
C ARG A 170 -13.01 -0.77 -10.30
N THR A 171 -11.76 -0.47 -10.66
CA THR A 171 -10.88 0.43 -9.90
C THR A 171 -11.40 1.86 -9.77
N HIS A 172 -12.19 2.34 -10.75
CA HIS A 172 -12.82 3.66 -10.67
C HIS A 172 -13.84 3.74 -9.52
N LEU A 173 -14.57 2.67 -9.20
CA LEU A 173 -15.46 2.63 -8.05
C LEU A 173 -14.67 2.63 -6.74
N SER A 174 -13.57 1.88 -6.67
CA SER A 174 -12.64 1.92 -5.54
C SER A 174 -12.05 3.32 -5.33
N MET A 175 -11.70 4.04 -6.41
CA MET A 175 -11.27 5.43 -6.33
C MET A 175 -12.36 6.31 -5.69
N CYS A 176 -13.60 6.20 -6.14
CA CYS A 176 -14.71 7.01 -5.61
C CYS A 176 -14.89 6.79 -4.10
N THR A 177 -14.78 5.52 -3.62
CA THR A 177 -14.91 5.24 -2.19
C THR A 177 -13.75 5.77 -1.36
N GLN A 178 -12.51 5.66 -1.87
CA GLN A 178 -11.33 6.23 -1.21
C GLN A 178 -11.41 7.77 -1.15
N MET A 179 -11.81 8.40 -2.25
CA MET A 179 -12.00 9.86 -2.28
C MET A 179 -13.10 10.30 -1.30
N LEU A 180 -14.21 9.58 -1.23
CA LEU A 180 -15.26 9.87 -0.26
C LEU A 180 -14.73 9.83 1.17
N GLY A 181 -13.98 8.78 1.54
CA GLY A 181 -13.38 8.65 2.87
C GLY A 181 -12.41 9.80 3.18
N ALA A 182 -11.52 10.12 2.23
CA ALA A 182 -10.55 11.19 2.39
C ALA A 182 -11.20 12.58 2.52
N LEU A 183 -12.18 12.90 1.69
CA LEU A 183 -12.88 14.18 1.73
C LEU A 183 -13.69 14.34 3.03
N LEU A 184 -14.36 13.27 3.49
CA LEU A 184 -15.05 13.29 4.77
C LEU A 184 -14.08 13.47 5.93
N ASN A 185 -12.94 12.81 5.92
CA ASN A 185 -11.91 12.99 6.95
C ASN A 185 -11.45 14.45 7.00
N ILE A 186 -11.02 15.04 5.87
CA ILE A 186 -10.59 16.43 5.79
C ILE A 186 -11.67 17.42 6.28
N ALA A 187 -12.94 17.15 5.98
CA ALA A 187 -14.05 18.00 6.41
C ALA A 187 -14.36 17.84 7.92
N LEU A 188 -14.25 16.63 8.45
CA LEU A 188 -14.59 16.32 9.84
C LEU A 188 -13.45 16.63 10.83
N ASP A 189 -12.19 16.59 10.39
CA ASP A 189 -11.02 16.91 11.22
C ASP A 189 -11.18 18.23 11.97
N PRO A 190 -11.36 19.40 11.30
CA PRO A 190 -11.49 20.66 12.01
C PRO A 190 -12.76 20.72 12.89
N ILE A 191 -13.81 19.98 12.53
CA ILE A 191 -15.05 19.94 13.31
C ILE A 191 -14.82 19.28 14.66
N PHE A 192 -14.23 18.09 14.68
CA PHE A 192 -14.02 17.32 15.91
C PHE A 192 -12.74 17.71 16.67
N ILE A 193 -11.70 18.16 15.97
CA ILE A 193 -10.46 18.61 16.63
C ILE A 193 -10.71 19.90 17.41
N PHE A 194 -11.34 20.91 16.76
CA PHE A 194 -11.51 22.24 17.35
C PHE A 194 -12.90 22.49 17.94
N GLY A 195 -13.87 21.59 17.73
CA GLY A 195 -15.22 21.74 18.25
C GLY A 195 -16.05 22.76 17.47
N LEU A 196 -15.96 22.78 16.12
CA LEU A 196 -16.73 23.69 15.30
C LEU A 196 -18.19 23.23 15.14
N PHE A 197 -19.08 24.17 14.79
CA PHE A 197 -20.52 23.92 14.56
C PHE A 197 -21.27 23.27 15.72
N GLY A 198 -20.80 23.47 16.96
CA GLY A 198 -21.42 22.88 18.16
C GLY A 198 -21.02 21.45 18.47
N ALA A 199 -20.08 20.88 17.74
CA ALA A 199 -19.50 19.58 18.07
C ALA A 199 -18.60 19.70 19.33
N PRO A 200 -18.45 18.63 20.12
CA PRO A 200 -17.52 18.65 21.24
C PRO A 200 -16.08 18.76 20.73
N ARG A 201 -15.28 19.58 21.38
CA ARG A 201 -13.85 19.68 21.13
C ARG A 201 -13.16 18.44 21.69
N LEU A 202 -12.75 17.55 20.81
CA LEU A 202 -12.14 16.26 21.17
C LEU A 202 -10.61 16.25 21.01
N GLU A 203 -10.02 17.31 20.46
CA GLU A 203 -8.58 17.45 20.23
C GLU A 203 -8.01 16.27 19.42
N VAL A 204 -6.97 15.58 19.92
CA VAL A 204 -6.34 14.43 19.23
C VAL A 204 -7.34 13.27 19.03
N ALA A 205 -8.23 13.03 19.99
CA ALA A 205 -9.30 12.05 19.83
C ALA A 205 -10.26 12.42 18.68
N GLY A 206 -10.43 13.71 18.40
CA GLY A 206 -11.23 14.24 17.28
C GLY A 206 -10.67 13.81 15.92
N ALA A 207 -9.36 13.89 15.72
CA ALA A 207 -8.70 13.39 14.51
C ALA A 207 -8.93 11.88 14.31
N ALA A 208 -8.84 11.08 15.40
CA ALA A 208 -9.12 9.65 15.34
C ALA A 208 -10.59 9.37 14.97
N VAL A 209 -11.54 10.11 15.54
CA VAL A 209 -12.98 9.96 15.26
C VAL A 209 -13.28 10.32 13.81
N ALA A 210 -12.75 11.44 13.31
CA ALA A 210 -12.93 11.87 11.92
C ALA A 210 -12.40 10.81 10.93
N THR A 211 -11.21 10.26 11.21
CA THR A 211 -10.60 9.18 10.42
C THR A 211 -11.49 7.94 10.41
N VAL A 212 -11.96 7.48 11.56
CA VAL A 212 -12.83 6.29 11.67
C VAL A 212 -14.16 6.51 10.94
N ILE A 213 -14.80 7.68 11.08
CA ILE A 213 -16.04 7.99 10.36
C ILE A 213 -15.80 7.96 8.84
N GLY A 214 -14.75 8.61 8.35
CA GLY A 214 -14.38 8.60 6.93
C GLY A 214 -14.20 7.17 6.40
N GLN A 215 -13.46 6.33 7.12
CA GLN A 215 -13.23 4.93 6.78
C GLN A 215 -14.51 4.09 6.81
N CYS A 216 -15.38 4.29 7.81
CA CYS A 216 -16.67 3.59 7.88
C CYS A 216 -17.58 3.97 6.72
N CYS A 217 -17.67 5.26 6.37
CA CYS A 217 -18.47 5.71 5.23
C CYS A 217 -17.92 5.15 3.91
N ALA A 218 -16.60 5.14 3.72
CA ALA A 218 -15.96 4.53 2.57
C ALA A 218 -16.22 3.02 2.51
N ALA A 219 -16.15 2.32 3.64
CA ALA A 219 -16.43 0.88 3.72
C ALA A 219 -17.88 0.56 3.34
N VAL A 220 -18.85 1.33 3.85
CA VAL A 220 -20.28 1.17 3.51
C VAL A 220 -20.50 1.45 2.02
N ALA A 221 -19.93 2.53 1.49
CA ALA A 221 -20.04 2.84 0.06
C ALA A 221 -19.43 1.73 -0.80
N ALA A 222 -18.22 1.23 -0.44
CA ALA A 222 -17.56 0.14 -1.16
C ALA A 222 -18.38 -1.17 -1.09
N PHE A 223 -18.98 -1.48 0.06
CA PHE A 223 -19.87 -2.63 0.22
C PHE A 223 -21.11 -2.52 -0.68
N LEU A 224 -21.80 -1.38 -0.67
CA LEU A 224 -22.95 -1.14 -1.53
C LEU A 224 -22.61 -1.21 -3.02
N MET A 225 -21.46 -0.68 -3.41
CA MET A 225 -20.96 -0.77 -4.80
C MET A 225 -20.63 -2.21 -5.20
N ASN A 226 -20.11 -3.03 -4.29
CA ASN A 226 -19.90 -4.45 -4.56
C ASN A 226 -21.23 -5.19 -4.79
N ILE A 227 -22.27 -4.89 -4.01
CA ILE A 227 -23.58 -5.56 -4.19
C ILE A 227 -24.28 -5.09 -5.46
N LYS A 228 -24.31 -3.77 -5.73
CA LYS A 228 -25.09 -3.19 -6.83
C LYS A 228 -24.36 -3.18 -8.16
N CYS A 229 -23.05 -2.99 -8.15
CA CYS A 229 -22.26 -2.70 -9.36
C CYS A 229 -21.22 -3.78 -9.69
N ASN A 230 -21.15 -4.89 -8.93
CA ASN A 230 -20.15 -5.93 -9.14
C ASN A 230 -20.76 -7.32 -9.34
N PRO A 231 -21.23 -7.62 -10.56
CA PRO A 231 -21.85 -8.93 -10.86
C PRO A 231 -20.84 -10.07 -10.98
N ASP A 232 -19.52 -9.78 -10.94
CA ASP A 232 -18.47 -10.80 -11.10
C ASP A 232 -18.25 -11.62 -9.81
N ILE A 233 -18.82 -11.20 -8.67
CA ILE A 233 -18.71 -11.91 -7.38
C ILE A 233 -20.08 -11.94 -6.67
N HIS A 234 -20.35 -13.05 -6.00
CA HIS A 234 -21.58 -13.22 -5.22
C HIS A 234 -21.25 -13.23 -3.73
N LEU A 235 -21.45 -12.06 -3.09
CA LEU A 235 -21.29 -11.93 -1.65
C LEU A 235 -22.51 -12.54 -0.94
N ASN A 236 -22.27 -13.55 -0.11
CA ASN A 236 -23.32 -14.20 0.65
C ASN A 236 -22.90 -14.35 2.12
N ILE A 237 -23.58 -13.65 3.00
CA ILE A 237 -23.30 -13.64 4.44
C ILE A 237 -23.27 -15.07 5.02
N LYS A 238 -24.13 -15.99 4.52
CA LYS A 238 -24.14 -17.39 4.95
C LYS A 238 -22.89 -18.19 4.54
N LYS A 239 -22.13 -17.69 3.55
CA LYS A 239 -20.89 -18.29 3.05
C LYS A 239 -19.64 -17.60 3.63
N VAL A 240 -19.79 -16.55 4.45
CA VAL A 240 -18.70 -15.89 5.17
C VAL A 240 -18.28 -16.78 6.32
N ARG A 241 -17.27 -17.61 6.09
CA ARG A 241 -16.77 -18.58 7.06
C ARG A 241 -15.33 -18.97 6.78
N TRP A 242 -14.72 -19.61 7.76
CA TRP A 242 -13.38 -20.16 7.65
C TRP A 242 -13.32 -21.32 6.65
N HIS A 243 -12.47 -21.17 5.63
CA HIS A 243 -12.11 -22.24 4.71
C HIS A 243 -10.59 -22.37 4.70
N TRP A 244 -10.07 -23.39 5.39
CA TRP A 244 -8.64 -23.53 5.62
C TRP A 244 -7.79 -23.48 4.35
N SER A 245 -8.20 -24.15 3.29
CA SER A 245 -7.49 -24.13 2.00
C SER A 245 -7.42 -22.74 1.38
N THR A 246 -8.51 -21.97 1.44
CA THR A 246 -8.57 -20.61 0.91
C THR A 246 -7.76 -19.64 1.78
N VAL A 247 -7.84 -19.75 3.10
CA VAL A 247 -7.03 -18.98 4.05
C VAL A 247 -5.55 -19.21 3.79
N LYS A 248 -5.12 -20.47 3.64
CA LYS A 248 -3.74 -20.81 3.32
C LYS A 248 -3.28 -20.15 2.02
N ASN A 249 -4.06 -20.24 0.95
CA ASN A 249 -3.74 -19.63 -0.34
C ASN A 249 -3.67 -18.09 -0.27
N ILE A 250 -4.53 -17.46 0.53
CA ILE A 250 -4.49 -15.99 0.75
C ILE A 250 -3.21 -15.62 1.48
N TYR A 251 -2.85 -16.32 2.56
CA TYR A 251 -1.67 -15.99 3.36
C TYR A 251 -0.34 -16.47 2.74
N GLU A 252 -0.35 -17.42 1.79
CA GLU A 252 0.85 -17.71 0.98
C GLU A 252 1.38 -16.46 0.28
N ILE A 253 0.49 -15.55 -0.15
CA ILE A 253 0.85 -14.27 -0.76
C ILE A 253 0.80 -13.14 0.25
N GLY A 254 -0.19 -13.15 1.14
CA GLY A 254 -0.45 -12.10 2.10
C GLY A 254 0.65 -11.96 3.16
N LEU A 255 1.11 -13.05 3.75
CA LEU A 255 2.12 -13.01 4.81
C LEU A 255 3.47 -12.43 4.34
N PRO A 256 4.04 -12.85 3.19
CA PRO A 256 5.21 -12.17 2.64
C PRO A 256 4.99 -10.67 2.41
N SER A 257 3.79 -10.26 2.00
CA SER A 257 3.46 -8.86 1.76
C SER A 257 3.39 -8.06 3.07
N ILE A 258 2.87 -8.65 4.16
CA ILE A 258 2.88 -8.06 5.50
C ILE A 258 4.33 -7.83 5.96
N ILE A 259 5.17 -8.86 5.85
CA ILE A 259 6.57 -8.79 6.26
C ILE A 259 7.31 -7.71 5.48
N MET A 260 7.10 -7.60 4.17
CA MET A 260 7.72 -6.56 3.34
C MET A 260 7.39 -5.14 3.81
N GLN A 261 6.18 -4.88 4.25
CA GLN A 261 5.81 -3.56 4.79
C GLN A 261 6.49 -3.28 6.14
N CYS A 262 6.59 -4.30 7.00
CA CYS A 262 7.28 -4.17 8.28
C CYS A 262 8.80 -3.94 8.11
N VAL A 263 9.41 -4.58 7.11
CA VAL A 263 10.85 -4.40 6.79
C VAL A 263 11.18 -2.94 6.48
N GLY A 264 10.27 -2.22 5.80
CA GLY A 264 10.44 -0.79 5.54
C GLY A 264 10.59 0.07 6.81
N SER A 265 9.81 -0.22 7.84
CA SER A 265 9.91 0.48 9.13
C SER A 265 11.23 0.21 9.84
N VAL A 266 11.71 -1.04 9.79
CA VAL A 266 13.03 -1.42 10.35
C VAL A 266 14.16 -0.69 9.63
N MET A 267 14.07 -0.57 8.31
CA MET A 267 15.05 0.15 7.51
C MET A 267 15.12 1.63 7.90
N VAL A 268 13.98 2.31 8.01
CA VAL A 268 13.93 3.73 8.42
C VAL A 268 14.55 3.93 9.79
N PHE A 269 14.22 3.06 10.75
CA PHE A 269 14.85 3.10 12.09
C PHE A 269 16.36 2.91 12.01
N GLY A 270 16.83 1.93 11.23
CA GLY A 270 18.24 1.64 11.05
C GLY A 270 19.03 2.82 10.44
N ILE A 271 18.50 3.43 9.38
CA ILE A 271 19.14 4.60 8.75
C ILE A 271 19.20 5.77 9.72
N ASN A 272 18.13 6.08 10.46
CA ASN A 272 18.15 7.15 11.46
C ASN A 272 19.23 6.92 12.52
N ARG A 273 19.40 5.67 12.99
CA ARG A 273 20.47 5.32 13.94
C ARG A 273 21.89 5.53 13.39
N ILE A 274 22.05 5.42 12.07
CA ILE A 274 23.34 5.62 11.38
C ILE A 274 23.63 7.12 11.17
N VAL A 275 22.61 7.92 10.82
CA VAL A 275 22.83 9.33 10.42
C VAL A 275 22.78 10.32 11.60
N ILE A 276 22.03 10.03 12.67
CA ILE A 276 21.94 10.89 13.87
C ILE A 276 23.32 11.21 14.49
N PRO A 277 24.28 10.25 14.59
CA PRO A 277 25.61 10.55 15.14
C PRO A 277 26.43 11.58 14.35
N PHE A 278 26.11 11.80 13.06
CA PHE A 278 26.76 12.86 12.26
C PHE A 278 26.21 14.23 12.64
N THR A 279 24.89 14.38 12.56
CA THR A 279 24.14 15.57 12.97
C THR A 279 22.64 15.26 12.99
N THR A 280 21.92 15.90 13.91
CA THR A 280 20.45 15.83 13.96
C THR A 280 19.80 16.39 12.69
N THR A 281 20.46 17.37 12.03
CA THR A 281 20.05 17.92 10.74
C THR A 281 20.04 16.85 9.64
N ALA A 282 20.95 15.87 9.65
CA ALA A 282 20.96 14.77 8.70
C ALA A 282 19.71 13.88 8.84
N ALA A 283 19.25 13.65 10.07
CA ALA A 283 18.00 12.93 10.29
C ALA A 283 16.78 13.74 9.80
N ALA A 284 16.79 15.06 9.97
CA ALA A 284 15.75 15.94 9.42
C ALA A 284 15.73 15.91 7.89
N VAL A 285 16.89 15.92 7.23
CA VAL A 285 17.04 15.75 5.79
C VAL A 285 16.47 14.41 5.34
N PHE A 286 16.78 13.32 6.04
CA PHE A 286 16.24 12.01 5.71
C PHE A 286 14.70 11.94 5.88
N GLY A 287 14.18 12.59 6.91
CA GLY A 287 12.73 12.72 7.12
C GLY A 287 12.03 13.48 5.97
N ALA A 288 12.61 14.61 5.54
CA ALA A 288 12.12 15.39 4.39
C ALA A 288 12.20 14.57 3.09
N TYR A 289 13.33 13.88 2.85
CA TYR A 289 13.48 12.96 1.74
C TYR A 289 12.35 11.91 1.73
N PHE A 290 12.09 11.27 2.87
CA PHE A 290 11.09 10.21 2.95
C PHE A 290 9.67 10.70 2.60
N LYS A 291 9.32 11.91 3.00
CA LYS A 291 8.06 12.55 2.63
C LYS A 291 8.01 12.88 1.13
N LEU A 292 9.06 13.48 0.57
CA LEU A 292 9.16 13.77 -0.87
C LEU A 292 9.12 12.51 -1.73
N GLN A 293 9.86 11.48 -1.31
CA GLN A 293 9.83 10.17 -1.96
C GLN A 293 8.41 9.59 -2.02
N SER A 294 7.64 9.71 -0.93
CA SER A 294 6.28 9.18 -0.87
C SER A 294 5.41 9.73 -1.99
N PHE A 295 5.50 11.03 -2.32
CA PHE A 295 4.74 11.62 -3.44
C PHE A 295 5.11 11.03 -4.81
N ILE A 296 6.39 10.69 -5.02
CA ILE A 296 6.87 10.13 -6.29
C ILE A 296 6.51 8.65 -6.39
N PHE A 297 6.54 7.91 -5.28
CA PHE A 297 6.27 6.48 -5.25
C PHE A 297 4.77 6.15 -5.21
N MET A 298 3.92 7.01 -4.63
CA MET A 298 2.47 6.77 -4.55
C MET A 298 1.81 6.52 -5.92
N PRO A 299 2.10 7.26 -7.00
CA PRO A 299 1.59 6.90 -8.33
C PRO A 299 2.04 5.53 -8.81
N VAL A 300 3.28 5.11 -8.52
CA VAL A 300 3.78 3.78 -8.90
C VAL A 300 3.05 2.68 -8.11
N PHE A 301 2.75 2.89 -6.84
CA PHE A 301 1.90 1.98 -6.07
C PHE A 301 0.45 1.94 -6.59
N GLY A 302 -0.07 3.07 -7.05
CA GLY A 302 -1.37 3.13 -7.74
C GLY A 302 -1.36 2.34 -9.04
N LEU A 303 -0.34 2.51 -9.87
CA LEU A 303 -0.12 1.71 -11.08
C LEU A 303 -0.09 0.21 -10.75
N ASN A 304 0.63 -0.15 -9.71
CA ASN A 304 0.75 -1.52 -9.22
C ASN A 304 -0.61 -2.11 -8.82
N ASN A 305 -1.41 -1.37 -8.05
CA ASN A 305 -2.76 -1.79 -7.64
C ASN A 305 -3.69 -2.01 -8.84
N GLY A 306 -3.54 -1.24 -9.92
CA GLY A 306 -4.29 -1.45 -11.17
C GLY A 306 -3.76 -2.61 -12.01
N MET A 307 -2.45 -2.85 -12.01
CA MET A 307 -1.79 -3.87 -12.82
C MET A 307 -1.98 -5.30 -12.29
N VAL A 308 -1.86 -5.49 -10.97
CA VAL A 308 -1.88 -6.82 -10.33
C VAL A 308 -3.11 -7.64 -10.72
N PRO A 309 -4.35 -7.12 -10.63
CA PRO A 309 -5.54 -7.89 -11.03
C PRO A 309 -5.54 -8.23 -12.53
N ILE A 310 -5.01 -7.37 -13.40
CA ILE A 310 -4.91 -7.66 -14.85
C ILE A 310 -4.00 -8.86 -15.09
N ILE A 311 -2.83 -8.88 -14.44
CA ILE A 311 -1.86 -9.98 -14.57
C ILE A 311 -2.44 -11.27 -14.00
N ALA A 312 -2.98 -11.23 -12.79
CA ALA A 312 -3.55 -12.40 -12.12
C ALA A 312 -4.72 -13.00 -12.92
N TYR A 313 -5.62 -12.15 -13.43
CA TYR A 313 -6.73 -12.57 -14.29
C TYR A 313 -6.24 -13.24 -15.57
N ASN A 314 -5.36 -12.59 -16.34
CA ASN A 314 -4.86 -13.11 -17.61
C ASN A 314 -3.96 -14.34 -17.43
N PHE A 315 -3.27 -14.46 -16.30
CA PHE A 315 -2.58 -15.69 -15.92
C PHE A 315 -3.57 -16.84 -15.69
N GLY A 316 -4.65 -16.61 -14.93
CA GLY A 316 -5.73 -17.60 -14.75
C GLY A 316 -6.42 -17.95 -16.05
N ALA A 317 -6.65 -17.00 -16.95
CA ALA A 317 -7.24 -17.16 -18.27
C ALA A 317 -6.29 -17.78 -19.32
N LYS A 318 -5.04 -18.10 -18.94
CA LYS A 318 -4.01 -18.66 -19.83
C LYS A 318 -3.74 -17.81 -21.09
N LYS A 319 -3.64 -16.49 -20.91
CA LYS A 319 -3.38 -15.51 -22.00
C LYS A 319 -1.94 -14.91 -21.85
N PRO A 320 -0.85 -15.65 -22.21
CA PRO A 320 0.54 -15.23 -21.95
C PRO A 320 0.93 -13.92 -22.63
N ASP A 321 0.44 -13.66 -23.84
CA ASP A 321 0.78 -12.44 -24.59
C ASP A 321 0.25 -11.19 -23.87
N ARG A 322 -0.97 -11.30 -23.28
CA ARG A 322 -1.55 -10.20 -22.52
C ARG A 322 -0.79 -9.94 -21.22
N VAL A 323 -0.37 -11.01 -20.53
CA VAL A 323 0.48 -10.92 -19.32
C VAL A 323 1.78 -10.19 -19.65
N LYS A 324 2.53 -10.64 -20.68
CA LYS A 324 3.81 -10.02 -21.08
C LYS A 324 3.64 -8.57 -21.52
N LYS A 325 2.61 -8.27 -22.31
CA LYS A 325 2.33 -6.90 -22.76
C LYS A 325 1.96 -5.98 -21.59
N THR A 326 1.20 -6.47 -20.60
CA THR A 326 0.87 -5.72 -19.38
C THR A 326 2.14 -5.40 -18.58
N ILE A 327 3.00 -6.41 -18.36
CA ILE A 327 4.27 -6.23 -17.63
C ILE A 327 5.15 -5.19 -18.32
N LYS A 328 5.37 -5.33 -19.65
CA LYS A 328 6.21 -4.40 -20.40
C LYS A 328 5.70 -2.97 -20.31
N LEU A 329 4.40 -2.77 -20.48
CA LEU A 329 3.80 -1.44 -20.43
C LEU A 329 3.85 -0.85 -19.01
N ALA A 330 3.56 -1.63 -17.98
CA ALA A 330 3.63 -1.19 -16.59
C ALA A 330 5.06 -0.82 -16.17
N VAL A 331 6.07 -1.59 -16.57
CA VAL A 331 7.49 -1.27 -16.34
C VAL A 331 7.84 0.05 -17.01
N CYS A 332 7.46 0.24 -18.28
CA CYS A 332 7.74 1.48 -19.00
C CYS A 332 7.13 2.69 -18.28
N VAL A 333 5.85 2.62 -17.91
CA VAL A 333 5.16 3.70 -17.20
C VAL A 333 5.79 3.97 -15.83
N ALA A 334 6.10 2.93 -15.05
CA ALA A 334 6.73 3.09 -13.74
C ALA A 334 8.11 3.73 -13.83
N VAL A 335 8.95 3.29 -14.77
CA VAL A 335 10.29 3.87 -15.00
C VAL A 335 10.17 5.33 -15.45
N CYS A 336 9.20 5.68 -16.31
CA CYS A 336 8.97 7.07 -16.71
C CYS A 336 8.54 7.95 -15.51
N ILE A 337 7.63 7.49 -14.67
CA ILE A 337 7.22 8.23 -13.46
C ILE A 337 8.43 8.45 -12.54
N MET A 338 9.20 7.39 -12.30
CA MET A 338 10.38 7.45 -11.44
C MET A 338 11.51 8.29 -12.03
N ALA A 339 11.66 8.31 -13.36
CA ALA A 339 12.60 9.19 -14.05
C ALA A 339 12.22 10.67 -13.88
N VAL A 340 10.95 11.01 -13.91
CA VAL A 340 10.46 12.36 -13.56
C VAL A 340 10.82 12.71 -12.11
N GLY A 341 10.61 11.77 -11.17
CA GLY A 341 11.01 11.96 -9.76
C GLY A 341 12.52 12.17 -9.61
N PHE A 342 13.33 11.40 -10.31
CA PHE A 342 14.79 11.58 -10.37
C PHE A 342 15.14 12.96 -10.91
N ALA A 343 14.57 13.38 -12.03
CA ALA A 343 14.82 14.69 -12.62
C ALA A 343 14.47 15.84 -11.65
N LEU A 344 13.38 15.73 -10.90
CA LEU A 344 13.00 16.70 -9.86
C LEU A 344 14.05 16.78 -8.74
N PHE A 345 14.56 15.64 -8.28
CA PHE A 345 15.58 15.59 -7.23
C PHE A 345 16.95 16.11 -7.72
N GLU A 346 17.25 15.97 -9.01
CA GLU A 346 18.49 16.44 -9.59
C GLU A 346 18.45 17.95 -9.89
N LEU A 347 17.35 18.42 -10.49
CA LEU A 347 17.27 19.79 -11.01
C LEU A 347 16.87 20.82 -9.96
N VAL A 348 15.94 20.47 -9.04
CA VAL A 348 15.36 21.42 -8.09
C VAL A 348 15.38 20.96 -6.62
N PRO A 349 16.47 20.34 -6.12
CA PRO A 349 16.50 19.79 -4.76
C PRO A 349 16.33 20.87 -3.70
N GLY A 350 16.87 22.07 -3.94
CA GLY A 350 16.74 23.20 -3.01
C GLY A 350 15.30 23.67 -2.86
N THR A 351 14.54 23.77 -3.96
CA THR A 351 13.14 24.17 -3.94
C THR A 351 12.29 23.11 -3.23
N LEU A 352 12.59 21.82 -3.43
CA LEU A 352 11.89 20.75 -2.73
C LEU A 352 12.12 20.78 -1.21
N LEU A 353 13.35 21.07 -0.77
CA LEU A 353 13.68 21.19 0.64
C LEU A 353 13.07 22.45 1.25
N SER A 354 12.98 23.56 0.52
CA SER A 354 12.37 24.79 1.01
C SER A 354 10.89 24.66 1.36
N LEU A 355 10.19 23.63 0.84
CA LEU A 355 8.83 23.29 1.26
C LEU A 355 8.75 22.85 2.74
N PHE A 356 9.87 22.54 3.35
CA PHE A 356 9.99 22.10 4.74
C PHE A 356 10.67 23.16 5.63
N ASP A 357 10.66 24.44 5.25
CA ASP A 357 11.34 25.54 5.95
C ASP A 357 12.80 25.22 6.26
N ALA A 358 13.51 24.62 5.28
CA ALA A 358 14.86 24.13 5.45
C ALA A 358 15.85 25.23 5.81
N SER A 359 16.57 25.06 6.93
CA SER A 359 17.69 25.92 7.33
C SER A 359 18.83 25.85 6.31
N PRO A 360 19.76 26.84 6.33
CA PRO A 360 20.96 26.79 5.46
C PRO A 360 21.75 25.49 5.58
N ASP A 361 21.89 24.95 6.79
CA ASP A 361 22.58 23.69 7.06
C ASP A 361 21.81 22.50 6.47
N MET A 362 20.48 22.51 6.60
CA MET A 362 19.62 21.50 6.01
C MET A 362 19.67 21.51 4.47
N LEU A 363 19.79 22.69 3.85
CA LEU A 363 19.99 22.83 2.41
C LEU A 363 21.37 22.34 1.98
N ALA A 364 22.43 22.63 2.76
CA ALA A 364 23.80 22.21 2.46
C ALA A 364 23.93 20.67 2.46
N ILE A 365 23.33 20.00 3.44
CA ILE A 365 23.33 18.53 3.54
C ILE A 365 22.32 17.91 2.59
N GLY A 366 21.15 18.50 2.45
CA GLY A 366 20.01 17.90 1.76
C GLY A 366 20.12 17.93 0.23
N LYS A 367 20.73 18.95 -0.38
CA LYS A 367 20.89 19.01 -1.84
C LYS A 367 21.74 17.85 -2.37
N PRO A 368 22.94 17.57 -1.87
CA PRO A 368 23.69 16.38 -2.30
C PRO A 368 22.98 15.09 -1.93
N ALA A 369 22.35 15.00 -0.74
CA ALA A 369 21.61 13.82 -0.33
C ALA A 369 20.48 13.46 -1.32
N LEU A 370 19.63 14.42 -1.70
CA LEU A 370 18.53 14.18 -2.65
C LEU A 370 19.05 13.75 -4.03
N ARG A 371 20.10 14.38 -4.53
CA ARG A 371 20.71 14.00 -5.81
C ARG A 371 21.26 12.58 -5.80
N ILE A 372 22.07 12.25 -4.79
CA ILE A 372 22.68 10.91 -4.68
C ILE A 372 21.59 9.83 -4.51
N ILE A 373 20.65 10.05 -3.62
CA ILE A 373 19.57 9.08 -3.38
C ILE A 373 18.68 8.99 -4.62
N GLY A 374 18.35 10.10 -5.29
CA GLY A 374 17.48 10.12 -6.48
C GLY A 374 17.93 9.19 -7.61
N ILE A 375 19.24 8.91 -7.74
CA ILE A 375 19.78 8.02 -8.76
C ILE A 375 19.10 6.65 -8.80
N HIS A 376 18.65 6.12 -7.64
CA HIS A 376 18.04 4.80 -7.57
C HIS A 376 16.58 4.77 -8.07
N PHE A 377 15.90 5.91 -8.23
CA PHE A 377 14.47 5.97 -8.57
C PHE A 377 14.08 5.19 -9.82
N PRO A 378 14.70 5.41 -11.00
CA PRO A 378 14.33 4.67 -12.21
C PRO A 378 14.48 3.15 -12.05
N LEU A 379 15.51 2.70 -11.33
CA LEU A 379 15.74 1.30 -11.02
C LEU A 379 14.65 0.75 -10.09
N ALA A 380 14.28 1.52 -9.08
CA ALA A 380 13.22 1.16 -8.13
C ALA A 380 11.87 0.98 -8.83
N GLY A 381 11.56 1.80 -9.86
CA GLY A 381 10.35 1.64 -10.67
C GLY A 381 10.25 0.25 -11.29
N PHE A 382 11.32 -0.26 -11.87
CA PHE A 382 11.39 -1.62 -12.40
C PHE A 382 11.24 -2.67 -11.28
N CYS A 383 11.98 -2.51 -10.17
CA CYS A 383 11.99 -3.48 -9.07
C CYS A 383 10.61 -3.64 -8.41
N ILE A 384 9.88 -2.53 -8.22
CA ILE A 384 8.51 -2.53 -7.66
C ILE A 384 7.57 -3.34 -8.56
N ILE A 385 7.58 -3.07 -9.86
CA ILE A 385 6.72 -3.79 -10.81
C ILE A 385 7.11 -5.27 -10.87
N ALA A 386 8.40 -5.60 -10.97
CA ALA A 386 8.90 -6.97 -11.00
C ALA A 386 8.46 -7.76 -9.75
N GLY A 387 8.58 -7.17 -8.56
CA GLY A 387 8.12 -7.77 -7.31
C GLY A 387 6.62 -8.05 -7.32
N SER A 388 5.83 -7.10 -7.79
CA SER A 388 4.37 -7.24 -7.84
C SER A 388 3.90 -8.26 -8.87
N VAL A 389 4.61 -8.39 -9.99
CA VAL A 389 4.38 -9.47 -10.96
C VAL A 389 4.62 -10.85 -10.31
N CYS A 390 5.70 -10.99 -9.54
CA CYS A 390 5.96 -12.23 -8.80
C CYS A 390 4.82 -12.58 -7.83
N GLN A 391 4.27 -11.58 -7.12
CA GLN A 391 3.11 -11.79 -6.22
C GLN A 391 1.84 -12.16 -7.01
N ALA A 392 1.52 -11.46 -8.09
CA ALA A 392 0.34 -11.69 -8.92
C ALA A 392 0.30 -13.10 -9.54
N ILE A 393 1.46 -13.65 -9.88
CA ILE A 393 1.60 -14.99 -10.48
C ILE A 393 1.69 -16.10 -9.41
N GLY A 394 1.88 -15.73 -8.12
CA GLY A 394 1.91 -16.68 -7.00
C GLY A 394 3.32 -17.12 -6.57
N ASN A 395 4.33 -16.26 -6.77
CA ASN A 395 5.69 -16.45 -6.25
C ASN A 395 6.10 -15.29 -5.30
N PRO A 396 5.38 -15.06 -4.20
CA PRO A 396 5.60 -13.90 -3.33
C PRO A 396 6.93 -13.93 -2.58
N MET A 397 7.49 -15.14 -2.37
CA MET A 397 8.77 -15.30 -1.70
C MET A 397 9.93 -14.63 -2.45
N TYR A 398 9.85 -14.53 -3.79
CA TYR A 398 10.85 -13.79 -4.55
C TYR A 398 10.81 -12.29 -4.24
N SER A 399 9.61 -11.72 -4.15
CA SER A 399 9.43 -10.30 -3.75
C SER A 399 9.93 -10.05 -2.34
N LEU A 400 9.59 -10.94 -1.40
CA LEU A 400 10.06 -10.85 -0.01
C LEU A 400 11.59 -10.91 0.06
N THR A 401 12.21 -11.88 -0.63
CA THR A 401 13.67 -12.02 -0.67
C THR A 401 14.33 -10.74 -1.19
N VAL A 402 13.85 -10.19 -2.30
CA VAL A 402 14.37 -8.91 -2.85
C VAL A 402 14.23 -7.79 -1.82
N SER A 403 13.07 -7.66 -1.18
CA SER A 403 12.82 -6.59 -0.21
C SER A 403 13.72 -6.68 1.02
N VAL A 404 13.87 -7.89 1.60
CA VAL A 404 14.74 -8.13 2.75
C VAL A 404 16.21 -7.91 2.39
N CYS A 405 16.66 -8.49 1.27
CA CYS A 405 18.05 -8.32 0.80
C CYS A 405 18.36 -6.84 0.54
N ARG A 406 17.47 -6.12 -0.13
CA ARG A 406 17.65 -4.69 -0.43
C ARG A 406 17.77 -3.85 0.84
N GLN A 407 16.84 -3.99 1.77
CA GLN A 407 16.71 -3.08 2.90
C GLN A 407 17.57 -3.46 4.09
N LEU A 408 17.64 -4.75 4.44
CA LEU A 408 18.32 -5.19 5.64
C LEU A 408 19.72 -5.75 5.38
N VAL A 409 19.93 -6.48 4.28
CA VAL A 409 21.20 -7.16 4.00
C VAL A 409 22.21 -6.26 3.27
N VAL A 410 21.72 -5.34 2.42
CA VAL A 410 22.62 -4.45 1.65
C VAL A 410 22.54 -3.01 2.12
N LEU A 411 21.35 -2.39 2.17
CA LEU A 411 21.24 -0.96 2.48
C LEU A 411 21.79 -0.62 3.86
N LEU A 412 21.35 -1.30 4.92
CA LEU A 412 21.79 -1.00 6.28
C LEU A 412 23.29 -1.29 6.51
N PRO A 413 23.83 -2.46 6.11
CA PRO A 413 25.28 -2.69 6.23
C PRO A 413 26.12 -1.76 5.35
N ALA A 414 25.69 -1.45 4.12
CA ALA A 414 26.40 -0.49 3.26
C ALA A 414 26.41 0.91 3.88
N ALA A 415 25.26 1.40 4.38
CA ALA A 415 25.18 2.69 5.06
C ALA A 415 26.06 2.72 6.31
N TRP A 416 26.07 1.63 7.11
CA TRP A 416 26.93 1.53 8.28
C TRP A 416 28.41 1.51 7.92
N LEU A 417 28.82 0.75 6.91
CA LEU A 417 30.22 0.72 6.45
C LEU A 417 30.66 2.10 5.92
N LEU A 418 29.83 2.73 5.11
CA LEU A 418 30.11 4.05 4.56
C LEU A 418 30.12 5.14 5.63
N SER A 419 29.36 4.99 6.71
CA SER A 419 29.40 5.91 7.85
C SER A 419 30.74 5.93 8.56
N ARG A 420 31.52 4.84 8.49
CA ARG A 420 32.87 4.76 9.08
C ARG A 420 33.90 5.65 8.38
N THR A 421 33.61 6.12 7.17
CA THR A 421 34.47 7.08 6.46
C THR A 421 34.39 8.50 7.04
N GLY A 422 33.42 8.78 7.91
CA GLY A 422 33.16 10.12 8.45
C GLY A 422 32.53 11.09 7.46
N ASN A 423 32.23 10.66 6.22
CA ASN A 423 31.60 11.49 5.21
C ASN A 423 30.12 11.10 5.03
N LEU A 424 29.21 12.02 5.37
CA LEU A 424 27.77 11.80 5.29
C LEU A 424 27.27 11.59 3.85
N ASP A 425 27.88 12.26 2.85
CA ASP A 425 27.46 12.12 1.45
C ASP A 425 27.69 10.70 0.94
N LEU A 426 28.73 10.02 1.41
CA LEU A 426 28.96 8.62 1.07
C LEU A 426 27.89 7.69 1.65
N VAL A 427 27.33 8.02 2.82
CA VAL A 427 26.24 7.20 3.42
C VAL A 427 25.04 7.11 2.49
N TRP A 428 24.71 8.20 1.79
CA TRP A 428 23.59 8.22 0.86
C TRP A 428 23.79 7.31 -0.36
N LEU A 429 25.04 6.97 -0.72
CA LEU A 429 25.33 6.01 -1.79
C LEU A 429 24.83 4.59 -1.48
N ALA A 430 24.55 4.29 -0.22
CA ALA A 430 23.97 2.99 0.16
C ALA A 430 22.65 2.71 -0.57
N PHE A 431 21.84 3.74 -0.88
CA PHE A 431 20.58 3.59 -1.61
C PHE A 431 20.77 3.11 -3.06
N PRO A 432 21.58 3.76 -3.90
CA PRO A 432 21.88 3.25 -5.23
C PRO A 432 22.55 1.87 -5.22
N ILE A 433 23.46 1.61 -4.28
CA ILE A 433 24.11 0.30 -4.14
C ILE A 433 23.10 -0.81 -3.87
N ALA A 434 22.20 -0.58 -2.92
CA ALA A 434 21.15 -1.53 -2.58
C ALA A 434 20.19 -1.76 -3.77
N GLU A 435 19.91 -0.71 -4.56
CA GLU A 435 19.00 -0.83 -5.69
C GLU A 435 19.64 -1.57 -6.88
N LEU A 436 20.94 -1.46 -7.10
CA LEU A 436 21.65 -2.27 -8.11
C LEU A 436 21.55 -3.76 -7.80
N MET A 437 21.72 -4.15 -6.55
CA MET A 437 21.50 -5.54 -6.12
C MET A 437 20.03 -5.94 -6.31
N SER A 438 19.10 -5.08 -5.92
CA SER A 438 17.66 -5.28 -6.10
C SER A 438 17.30 -5.50 -7.57
N LEU A 439 17.85 -4.68 -8.49
CA LEU A 439 17.68 -4.80 -9.93
C LEU A 439 18.13 -6.16 -10.44
N THR A 440 19.30 -6.62 -9.98
CA THR A 440 19.87 -7.91 -10.39
C THR A 440 18.98 -9.06 -9.95
N LEU A 441 18.61 -9.13 -8.66
CA LEU A 441 17.74 -10.17 -8.13
C LEU A 441 16.34 -10.13 -8.75
N SER A 442 15.76 -8.93 -8.87
CA SER A 442 14.44 -8.75 -9.47
C SER A 442 14.40 -9.21 -10.92
N SER A 443 15.47 -8.93 -11.70
CA SER A 443 15.58 -9.38 -13.09
C SER A 443 15.66 -10.90 -13.20
N ILE A 444 16.44 -11.55 -12.32
CA ILE A 444 16.56 -13.01 -12.29
C ILE A 444 15.22 -13.65 -11.91
N PHE A 445 14.58 -13.15 -10.85
CA PHE A 445 13.32 -13.72 -10.34
C PHE A 445 12.16 -13.46 -11.28
N LEU A 446 12.10 -12.29 -11.92
CA LEU A 446 11.10 -11.97 -12.93
C LEU A 446 11.21 -12.93 -14.13
N ARG A 447 12.43 -13.15 -14.66
CA ARG A 447 12.66 -14.11 -15.75
C ARG A 447 12.23 -15.52 -15.38
N LYS A 448 12.59 -16.00 -14.16
CA LYS A 448 12.17 -17.31 -13.65
C LYS A 448 10.66 -17.41 -13.53
N THR A 449 10.02 -16.36 -13.00
CA THR A 449 8.57 -16.30 -12.81
C THR A 449 7.83 -16.33 -14.14
N ILE A 450 8.26 -15.54 -15.14
CA ILE A 450 7.65 -15.52 -16.48
C ILE A 450 7.82 -16.88 -17.16
N LYS A 451 9.02 -17.47 -17.11
CA LYS A 451 9.28 -18.80 -17.70
C LYS A 451 8.37 -19.87 -17.09
N ARG A 452 8.23 -19.88 -15.76
CA ARG A 452 7.32 -20.80 -15.06
C ARG A 452 5.86 -20.55 -15.41
N ALA A 453 5.46 -19.28 -15.50
CA ALA A 453 4.11 -18.89 -15.89
C ALA A 453 3.77 -19.37 -17.32
N ASP A 454 4.68 -19.19 -18.28
CA ASP A 454 4.53 -19.67 -19.66
C ASP A 454 4.31 -21.20 -19.68
N GLN A 455 5.10 -21.95 -18.90
CA GLN A 455 4.95 -23.41 -18.79
C GLN A 455 3.59 -23.83 -18.22
N ILE A 456 3.13 -23.14 -17.18
CA ILE A 456 1.82 -23.42 -16.57
C ILE A 456 0.67 -23.09 -17.55
N MET A 457 0.77 -21.96 -18.23
CA MET A 457 -0.25 -21.52 -19.18
C MET A 457 -0.30 -22.39 -20.44
N ALA A 458 0.82 -22.99 -20.85
CA ALA A 458 0.89 -23.91 -21.99
C ALA A 458 0.27 -25.31 -21.70
N GLN A 459 0.08 -25.67 -20.43
CA GLN A 459 -0.54 -26.96 -20.10
C GLN A 459 -2.02 -26.98 -20.47
N PRO A 460 -2.50 -28.07 -21.11
CA PRO A 460 -3.93 -28.20 -21.40
C PRO A 460 -4.74 -28.17 -20.10
N VAL A 461 -5.96 -27.64 -20.18
CA VAL A 461 -6.91 -27.66 -19.04
C VAL A 461 -7.20 -29.12 -18.71
N ARG A 462 -6.74 -29.63 -17.57
CA ARG A 462 -7.24 -30.90 -17.05
C ARG A 462 -8.73 -30.70 -16.79
N ARG A 463 -9.54 -31.34 -17.65
CA ARG A 463 -10.99 -31.39 -17.48
C ARG A 463 -11.37 -32.24 -16.29
#